data_e26027d333da9d39bd9db3c5b3fdca33
#
_entry.id   e26027d333da9d39bd9db3c5b3fdca33
#
_cell.length_a   1.000
_cell.length_b   1.000
_cell.length_c   1.000
_cell.angle_alpha   90.00
_cell.angle_beta   90.00
_cell.angle_gamma   90.00
#
_symmetry.space_group_name_H-M   'P 1'
#
loop_
_entity.id
_entity.type
_entity.pdbx_description
1 polymer ?
#
loop_
_entity_poly.entity_id
_entity_poly.type
_entity_poly.pdbx_seq_one_letter_code
_entity_poly.pdbx_strand_id
1 'polypeptide(L)'
;MTKTILYFHGFKSSSESSKAQEFKNFISRYTKNTKIIIPDLDNNFEKAHLQIEKLISDNGPEILFMGSSLGGYSALYYAQIHKVKTVLINPAIPPLNDFDIYLGENENYATGEKFIITKDDISFIRSLHHKKIKNSENILVLLESGDEILNYIETTSYFRASYIDIVYGGDH
;
A
#
# COMPACT_ATOMS: atom_id res chain seq x y z
N MET A 1 20.74 -14.63 -3.87
CA MET A 1 19.87 -14.35 -2.71
C MET A 1 18.44 -14.25 -3.19
N THR A 2 17.50 -14.76 -2.43
CA THR A 2 16.07 -14.66 -2.76
C THR A 2 15.56 -13.29 -2.31
N LYS A 3 15.00 -12.51 -3.23
CA LYS A 3 14.35 -11.24 -2.92
C LYS A 3 12.94 -11.49 -2.39
N THR A 4 12.52 -10.75 -1.40
CA THR A 4 11.16 -10.84 -0.88
C THR A 4 10.37 -9.56 -1.18
N ILE A 5 9.23 -9.70 -1.84
CA ILE A 5 8.26 -8.62 -2.03
C ILE A 5 7.23 -8.72 -0.91
N LEU A 6 7.09 -7.66 -0.13
CA LEU A 6 5.98 -7.49 0.80
C LEU A 6 4.93 -6.62 0.11
N TYR A 7 3.78 -7.21 -0.23
CA TYR A 7 2.67 -6.52 -0.88
C TYR A 7 1.57 -6.22 0.13
N PHE A 8 1.25 -4.96 0.29
CA PHE A 8 0.18 -4.48 1.17
C PHE A 8 -1.06 -4.14 0.35
N HIS A 9 -2.16 -4.84 0.63
CA HIS A 9 -3.45 -4.61 -0.03
C HIS A 9 -4.13 -3.32 0.45
N GLY A 10 -5.14 -2.87 -0.30
CA GLY A 10 -5.92 -1.70 0.02
C GLY A 10 -6.84 -1.88 1.24
N PHE A 11 -7.47 -0.79 1.65
CA PHE A 11 -8.45 -0.79 2.75
C PHE A 11 -9.64 -1.68 2.43
N LYS A 12 -10.13 -2.42 3.42
CA LYS A 12 -11.27 -3.36 3.31
C LYS A 12 -11.04 -4.51 2.31
N SER A 13 -9.79 -4.83 2.00
CA SER A 13 -9.37 -5.87 1.07
C SER A 13 -8.65 -7.02 1.80
N SER A 14 -8.10 -7.98 1.05
CA SER A 14 -7.34 -9.12 1.59
C SER A 14 -6.30 -9.64 0.61
N SER A 15 -5.52 -10.64 1.05
CA SER A 15 -4.60 -11.41 0.20
C SER A 15 -5.31 -12.12 -0.97
N GLU A 16 -6.62 -12.39 -0.85
CA GLU A 16 -7.42 -13.10 -1.85
C GLU A 16 -8.06 -12.18 -2.89
N SER A 17 -7.82 -10.86 -2.83
CA SER A 17 -8.29 -9.93 -3.85
C SER A 17 -7.73 -10.27 -5.23
N SER A 18 -8.51 -10.00 -6.29
CA SER A 18 -8.10 -10.29 -7.68
C SER A 18 -6.71 -9.71 -7.99
N LYS A 19 -6.49 -8.44 -7.64
CA LYS A 19 -5.22 -7.74 -7.83
C LYS A 19 -4.06 -8.44 -7.10
N ALA A 20 -4.26 -8.86 -5.86
CA ALA A 20 -3.25 -9.57 -5.08
C ALA A 20 -2.90 -10.93 -5.69
N GLN A 21 -3.90 -11.70 -6.11
CA GLN A 21 -3.71 -13.00 -6.72
C GLN A 21 -3.07 -12.92 -8.12
N GLU A 22 -3.42 -11.93 -8.91
CA GLU A 22 -2.75 -11.66 -10.19
C GLU A 22 -1.26 -11.39 -10.02
N PHE A 23 -0.88 -10.55 -9.06
CA PHE A 23 0.53 -10.30 -8.74
C PHE A 23 1.24 -11.55 -8.25
N LYS A 24 0.63 -12.31 -7.35
CA LYS A 24 1.20 -13.56 -6.85
C LYS A 24 1.47 -14.55 -7.99
N ASN A 25 0.50 -14.70 -8.89
CA ASN A 25 0.62 -15.58 -10.06
C ASN A 25 1.69 -15.08 -11.03
N PHE A 26 1.74 -13.77 -11.29
CA PHE A 26 2.77 -13.17 -12.14
C PHE A 26 4.17 -13.40 -11.59
N ILE A 27 4.41 -13.08 -10.32
CA ILE A 27 5.71 -13.27 -9.69
C ILE A 27 6.13 -14.74 -9.71
N SER A 28 5.23 -15.66 -9.38
CA SER A 28 5.54 -17.10 -9.39
C SER A 28 5.87 -17.63 -10.80
N ARG A 29 5.22 -17.06 -11.83
CA ARG A 29 5.40 -17.50 -13.23
C ARG A 29 6.67 -16.95 -13.87
N TYR A 30 7.02 -15.71 -13.58
CA TYR A 30 8.06 -14.98 -14.31
C TYR A 30 9.36 -14.77 -13.53
N THR A 31 9.40 -15.11 -12.23
CA THR A 31 10.61 -14.95 -11.41
C THR A 31 10.97 -16.26 -10.70
N LYS A 32 12.26 -16.63 -10.74
CA LYS A 32 12.73 -17.87 -10.09
C LYS A 32 13.23 -17.68 -8.66
N ASN A 33 13.65 -16.46 -8.32
CA ASN A 33 14.33 -16.16 -7.07
C ASN A 33 13.63 -14.99 -6.32
N THR A 34 12.32 -14.89 -6.47
CA THR A 34 11.54 -13.85 -5.80
C THR A 34 10.37 -14.51 -5.07
N LYS A 35 10.25 -14.23 -3.79
CA LYS A 35 9.12 -14.60 -2.96
C LYS A 35 8.21 -13.39 -2.84
N ILE A 36 6.89 -13.59 -2.94
CA ILE A 36 5.91 -12.56 -2.60
C ILE A 36 5.13 -12.99 -1.37
N ILE A 37 4.99 -12.08 -0.42
CA ILE A 37 4.18 -12.24 0.79
C ILE A 37 3.11 -11.18 0.74
N ILE A 38 1.86 -11.61 0.81
CA ILE A 38 0.69 -10.74 0.84
C ILE A 38 -0.03 -11.05 2.15
N PRO A 39 0.20 -10.28 3.22
CA PRO A 39 -0.45 -10.54 4.51
C PRO A 39 -1.91 -10.14 4.45
N ASP A 40 -2.77 -10.84 5.17
CA ASP A 40 -4.07 -10.31 5.56
C ASP A 40 -3.87 -9.34 6.72
N LEU A 41 -3.89 -8.05 6.41
CA LEU A 41 -3.70 -7.00 7.40
C LEU A 41 -4.98 -6.83 8.23
N ASP A 42 -4.82 -6.66 9.55
CA ASP A 42 -5.92 -6.40 10.47
C ASP A 42 -6.68 -5.13 10.06
N ASN A 43 -8.00 -5.13 10.25
CA ASN A 43 -8.84 -3.97 9.98
C ASN A 43 -8.57 -2.81 10.97
N ASN A 44 -7.98 -3.09 12.12
CA ASN A 44 -7.45 -2.07 13.04
C ASN A 44 -6.05 -1.64 12.58
N PHE A 45 -5.86 -0.36 12.33
CA PHE A 45 -4.62 0.18 11.73
C PHE A 45 -3.39 0.00 12.61
N GLU A 46 -3.53 0.09 13.93
CA GLU A 46 -2.40 -0.10 14.85
C GLU A 46 -1.92 -1.56 14.84
N LYS A 47 -2.85 -2.51 14.85
CA LYS A 47 -2.50 -3.93 14.71
C LYS A 47 -1.90 -4.24 13.34
N ALA A 48 -2.47 -3.69 12.26
CA ALA A 48 -1.91 -3.83 10.91
C ALA A 48 -0.47 -3.30 10.84
N HIS A 49 -0.21 -2.15 11.48
CA HIS A 49 1.14 -1.58 11.59
C HIS A 49 2.11 -2.56 12.29
N LEU A 50 1.74 -3.12 13.44
CA LEU A 50 2.56 -4.11 14.15
C LEU A 50 2.78 -5.39 13.33
N GLN A 51 1.78 -5.85 12.57
CA GLN A 51 1.95 -6.97 11.64
C GLN A 51 3.00 -6.67 10.56
N ILE A 52 2.96 -5.46 9.97
CA ILE A 52 3.92 -5.04 8.95
C ILE A 52 5.32 -4.96 9.53
N GLU A 53 5.51 -4.35 10.70
CA GLU A 53 6.81 -4.27 11.36
C GLU A 53 7.40 -5.65 11.62
N LYS A 54 6.58 -6.58 12.10
CA LYS A 54 7.00 -7.95 12.29
C LYS A 54 7.43 -8.62 10.98
N LEU A 55 6.66 -8.47 9.90
CA LEU A 55 6.99 -9.00 8.59
C LEU A 55 8.32 -8.44 8.05
N ILE A 56 8.56 -7.16 8.23
CA ILE A 56 9.82 -6.52 7.83
C ILE A 56 10.99 -7.13 8.62
N SER A 57 10.83 -7.26 9.94
CA SER A 57 11.85 -7.86 10.80
C SER A 57 12.16 -9.32 10.43
N ASP A 58 11.12 -10.11 10.15
CA ASP A 58 11.26 -11.55 9.87
C ASP A 58 11.87 -11.86 8.49
N ASN A 59 11.82 -10.92 7.52
CA ASN A 59 12.26 -11.18 6.14
C ASN A 59 13.62 -10.55 5.77
N GLY A 60 14.24 -9.82 6.68
CA GLY A 60 15.62 -9.33 6.54
C GLY A 60 15.80 -8.21 5.51
N PRO A 61 17.04 -7.91 5.08
CA PRO A 61 17.37 -6.71 4.33
C PRO A 61 17.03 -6.77 2.83
N GLU A 62 16.79 -7.93 2.25
CA GLU A 62 16.53 -8.13 0.81
C GLU A 62 15.03 -8.03 0.49
N ILE A 63 14.35 -7.04 1.10
CA ILE A 63 12.93 -6.77 0.89
C ILE A 63 12.71 -5.66 -0.13
N LEU A 64 11.54 -5.75 -0.79
CA LEU A 64 10.96 -4.70 -1.63
C LEU A 64 9.54 -4.48 -1.12
N PHE A 65 9.07 -3.25 -1.11
CA PHE A 65 7.68 -3.01 -0.81
C PHE A 65 6.86 -2.82 -2.07
N MET A 66 5.62 -3.28 -2.01
CA MET A 66 4.61 -3.04 -3.01
C MET A 66 3.30 -2.77 -2.30
N GLY A 67 2.49 -1.85 -2.78
CA GLY A 67 1.21 -1.60 -2.15
C GLY A 67 0.25 -0.85 -3.05
N SER A 68 -1.05 -1.13 -2.89
CA SER A 68 -2.10 -0.43 -3.63
C SER A 68 -3.02 0.34 -2.69
N SER A 69 -3.52 1.50 -3.12
CA SER A 69 -4.44 2.33 -2.35
C SER A 69 -3.86 2.65 -0.95
N LEU A 70 -4.58 2.35 0.14
CA LEU A 70 -4.07 2.51 1.51
C LEU A 70 -2.85 1.63 1.80
N GLY A 71 -2.74 0.46 1.17
CA GLY A 71 -1.52 -0.36 1.23
C GLY A 71 -0.31 0.34 0.61
N GLY A 72 -0.54 1.15 -0.44
CA GLY A 72 0.48 2.03 -1.02
C GLY A 72 0.93 3.13 -0.05
N TYR A 73 0.01 3.71 0.71
CA TYR A 73 0.32 4.67 1.78
C TYR A 73 1.23 4.04 2.84
N SER A 74 0.90 2.84 3.30
CA SER A 74 1.72 2.09 4.27
C SER A 74 3.08 1.74 3.68
N ALA A 75 3.13 1.25 2.43
CA ALA A 75 4.38 0.92 1.75
C ALA A 75 5.31 2.14 1.64
N LEU A 76 4.76 3.32 1.33
CA LEU A 76 5.51 4.56 1.29
C LEU A 76 6.11 4.91 2.66
N TYR A 77 5.32 4.78 3.74
CA TYR A 77 5.79 5.06 5.09
C TYR A 77 7.02 4.22 5.45
N TYR A 78 6.94 2.91 5.26
CA TYR A 78 8.07 2.02 5.56
C TYR A 78 9.25 2.17 4.59
N ALA A 79 8.98 2.51 3.32
CA ALA A 79 10.03 2.79 2.35
C ALA A 79 10.93 3.95 2.78
N GLN A 80 10.37 4.97 3.45
CA GLN A 80 11.15 6.09 3.95
C GLN A 80 12.05 5.70 5.13
N ILE A 81 11.63 4.74 5.94
CA ILE A 81 12.38 4.23 7.10
C ILE A 81 13.52 3.31 6.62
N HIS A 82 13.19 2.35 5.76
CA HIS A 82 14.12 1.28 5.36
C HIS A 82 14.92 1.59 4.09
N LYS A 83 14.56 2.66 3.36
CA LYS A 83 15.22 3.10 2.12
C LYS A 83 15.28 2.00 1.04
N VAL A 84 14.24 1.20 0.94
CA VAL A 84 14.13 0.10 -0.01
C VAL A 84 13.39 0.50 -1.28
N LYS A 85 13.58 -0.26 -2.36
CA LYS A 85 12.80 -0.09 -3.59
C LYS A 85 11.34 -0.40 -3.35
N THR A 86 10.47 0.43 -3.89
CA THR A 86 9.04 0.37 -3.63
C THR A 86 8.23 0.64 -4.88
N VAL A 87 7.17 -0.14 -5.09
CA VAL A 87 6.18 0.07 -6.14
C VAL A 87 4.85 0.44 -5.49
N LEU A 88 4.28 1.55 -5.90
CA LEU A 88 3.01 2.08 -5.40
C LEU A 88 2.00 2.07 -6.54
N ILE A 89 0.82 1.50 -6.31
CA ILE A 89 -0.25 1.36 -7.30
C ILE A 89 -1.44 2.16 -6.83
N ASN A 90 -1.80 3.20 -7.57
CA ASN A 90 -2.86 4.13 -7.16
C ASN A 90 -2.82 4.41 -5.65
N PRO A 91 -1.69 4.91 -5.11
CA PRO A 91 -1.52 5.03 -3.67
C PRO A 91 -2.37 6.15 -3.11
N ALA A 92 -2.97 5.93 -1.95
CA ALA A 92 -3.46 7.03 -1.13
C ALA A 92 -2.27 7.91 -0.69
N ILE A 93 -2.50 9.20 -0.59
CA ILE A 93 -1.46 10.18 -0.21
C ILE A 93 -1.87 10.95 1.05
N PRO A 94 -0.90 11.42 1.85
CA PRO A 94 -1.22 12.25 3.01
C PRO A 94 -1.86 13.59 2.54
N PRO A 95 -2.74 14.18 3.37
CA PRO A 95 -3.05 13.78 4.74
C PRO A 95 -4.28 12.87 4.88
N LEU A 96 -4.72 12.16 3.83
CA LEU A 96 -5.92 11.31 3.82
C LEU A 96 -7.19 12.12 4.16
N ASN A 97 -7.39 13.26 3.49
CA ASN A 97 -8.45 14.22 3.80
C ASN A 97 -9.84 13.58 3.81
N ASP A 98 -10.14 12.70 2.85
CA ASP A 98 -11.46 12.11 2.69
C ASP A 98 -11.66 10.84 3.52
N PHE A 99 -10.70 10.45 4.35
CA PHE A 99 -10.76 9.20 5.10
C PHE A 99 -11.79 9.21 6.23
N ASP A 100 -12.27 10.39 6.65
CA ASP A 100 -13.32 10.54 7.67
C ASP A 100 -14.69 9.96 7.24
N ILE A 101 -14.90 9.73 5.94
CA ILE A 101 -16.11 9.06 5.43
C ILE A 101 -16.25 7.62 5.95
N TYR A 102 -15.14 7.01 6.41
CA TYR A 102 -15.12 5.65 6.94
C TYR A 102 -15.33 5.57 8.45
N LEU A 103 -15.59 6.70 9.14
CA LEU A 103 -15.95 6.68 10.56
C LEU A 103 -17.20 5.84 10.81
N GLY A 104 -17.15 4.98 11.83
CA GLY A 104 -18.24 4.11 12.22
C GLY A 104 -18.13 2.70 11.65
N GLU A 105 -19.28 2.09 11.38
CA GLU A 105 -19.36 0.69 10.93
C GLU A 105 -18.87 0.53 9.49
N ASN A 106 -18.03 -0.48 9.31
CA ASN A 106 -17.48 -0.88 8.02
C ASN A 106 -17.56 -2.40 7.86
N GLU A 107 -17.41 -2.86 6.62
CA GLU A 107 -17.34 -4.27 6.29
C GLU A 107 -16.17 -4.49 5.32
N ASN A 108 -15.38 -5.52 5.59
CA ASN A 108 -14.31 -5.95 4.70
C ASN A 108 -14.92 -6.64 3.48
N TYR A 109 -14.65 -6.15 2.28
CA TYR A 109 -15.28 -6.64 1.04
C TYR A 109 -14.87 -8.08 0.70
N ALA A 110 -13.69 -8.52 1.15
CA ALA A 110 -13.16 -9.83 0.84
C ALA A 110 -13.63 -10.90 1.84
N THR A 111 -13.76 -10.55 3.13
CA THR A 111 -14.05 -11.51 4.21
C THR A 111 -15.48 -11.40 4.74
N GLY A 112 -16.16 -10.27 4.51
CA GLY A 112 -17.45 -9.96 5.12
C GLY A 112 -17.35 -9.60 6.62
N GLU A 113 -16.16 -9.48 7.17
CA GLU A 113 -15.94 -9.11 8.56
C GLU A 113 -16.39 -7.67 8.81
N LYS A 114 -17.21 -7.48 9.85
CA LYS A 114 -17.65 -6.14 10.29
C LYS A 114 -16.69 -5.60 11.34
N PHE A 115 -16.34 -4.33 11.21
CA PHE A 115 -15.46 -3.63 12.13
C PHE A 115 -15.84 -2.15 12.24
N ILE A 116 -15.32 -1.48 13.25
CA ILE A 116 -15.61 -0.07 13.52
C ILE A 116 -14.31 0.72 13.36
N ILE A 117 -14.38 1.82 12.62
CA ILE A 117 -13.32 2.83 12.54
C ILE A 117 -13.66 3.98 13.47
N THR A 118 -12.75 4.28 14.36
CA THR A 118 -12.85 5.37 15.32
C THR A 118 -12.04 6.60 14.88
N LYS A 119 -12.24 7.72 15.58
CA LYS A 119 -11.40 8.92 15.36
C LYS A 119 -9.94 8.68 15.72
N ASP A 120 -9.68 7.81 16.70
CA ASP A 120 -8.32 7.46 17.10
C ASP A 120 -7.63 6.63 16.01
N ASP A 121 -8.35 5.70 15.37
CA ASP A 121 -7.83 4.94 14.23
C ASP A 121 -7.45 5.88 13.07
N ILE A 122 -8.30 6.86 12.75
CA ILE A 122 -8.00 7.85 11.69
C ILE A 122 -6.81 8.73 12.08
N SER A 123 -6.74 9.16 13.34
CA SER A 123 -5.61 9.94 13.83
C SER A 123 -4.31 9.14 13.77
N PHE A 124 -4.35 7.87 14.11
CA PHE A 124 -3.22 6.97 14.04
C PHE A 124 -2.73 6.82 12.59
N ILE A 125 -3.60 6.42 11.65
CA ILE A 125 -3.17 6.21 10.26
C ILE A 125 -2.65 7.51 9.62
N ARG A 126 -3.25 8.66 9.91
CA ARG A 126 -2.76 9.97 9.47
C ARG A 126 -1.40 10.34 10.04
N SER A 127 -1.01 9.81 11.19
CA SER A 127 0.31 10.04 11.78
C SER A 127 1.43 9.29 11.04
N LEU A 128 1.10 8.23 10.29
CA LEU A 128 2.03 7.37 9.57
C LEU A 128 2.46 8.00 8.24
N HIS A 129 3.04 9.21 8.29
CA HIS A 129 3.60 9.81 7.08
C HIS A 129 4.86 10.60 7.37
N HIS A 130 5.66 10.81 6.37
CA HIS A 130 6.84 11.66 6.41
C HIS A 130 6.58 12.99 5.70
N LYS A 131 7.01 14.09 6.29
CA LYS A 131 6.83 15.45 5.71
C LYS A 131 7.44 15.61 4.31
N LYS A 132 8.44 14.81 3.98
CA LYS A 132 9.13 14.82 2.67
C LYS A 132 9.54 13.41 2.30
N ILE A 133 9.40 13.08 1.03
CA ILE A 133 9.96 11.84 0.45
C ILE A 133 11.47 12.05 0.27
N LYS A 134 12.27 11.18 0.87
CA LYS A 134 13.75 11.30 0.89
C LYS A 134 14.48 10.37 -0.07
N ASN A 135 13.83 9.29 -0.51
CA ASN A 135 14.40 8.25 -1.38
C ASN A 135 13.56 8.06 -2.65
N SER A 136 13.13 9.17 -3.24
CA SER A 136 12.24 9.18 -4.42
C SER A 136 12.80 8.40 -5.61
N GLU A 137 14.10 8.29 -5.74
CA GLU A 137 14.81 7.48 -6.75
C GLU A 137 14.58 5.96 -6.61
N ASN A 138 14.09 5.52 -5.47
CA ASN A 138 13.74 4.11 -5.20
C ASN A 138 12.23 3.84 -5.30
N ILE A 139 11.42 4.84 -5.68
CA ILE A 139 9.97 4.74 -5.73
C ILE A 139 9.50 4.78 -7.17
N LEU A 140 8.73 3.77 -7.57
CA LEU A 140 7.95 3.71 -8.80
C LEU A 140 6.47 3.82 -8.44
N VAL A 141 5.79 4.78 -9.04
CA VAL A 141 4.35 4.99 -8.86
C VAL A 141 3.63 4.63 -10.16
N LEU A 142 2.69 3.73 -10.08
CA LEU A 142 1.83 3.31 -11.19
C LEU A 142 0.44 3.91 -10.96
N LEU A 143 -0.05 4.67 -11.93
CA LEU A 143 -1.32 5.38 -11.82
C LEU A 143 -2.26 5.03 -12.97
N GLU A 144 -3.53 4.88 -12.64
CA GLU A 144 -4.64 4.82 -13.59
C GLU A 144 -5.32 6.19 -13.63
N SER A 145 -5.44 6.78 -14.85
CA SER A 145 -6.02 8.12 -14.95
C SER A 145 -7.54 8.16 -14.78
N GLY A 146 -8.18 7.00 -14.83
CA GLY A 146 -9.62 6.84 -14.60
C GLY A 146 -9.98 6.48 -13.16
N ASP A 147 -9.01 6.47 -12.23
CA ASP A 147 -9.26 6.20 -10.81
C ASP A 147 -10.30 7.19 -10.25
N GLU A 148 -11.46 6.65 -9.88
CA GLU A 148 -12.63 7.42 -9.42
C GLU A 148 -12.56 7.78 -7.93
N ILE A 149 -11.58 7.20 -7.19
CA ILE A 149 -11.41 7.41 -5.75
C ILE A 149 -10.25 8.36 -5.47
N LEU A 150 -9.11 8.16 -6.14
CA LEU A 150 -7.88 8.91 -5.90
C LEU A 150 -7.48 9.73 -7.12
N ASN A 151 -7.34 11.04 -6.93
CA ASN A 151 -6.98 11.94 -8.00
C ASN A 151 -5.53 11.74 -8.44
N TYR A 152 -5.31 11.15 -9.63
CA TYR A 152 -3.98 10.87 -10.15
C TYR A 152 -3.13 12.13 -10.38
N ILE A 153 -3.74 13.30 -10.65
CA ILE A 153 -3.03 14.57 -10.84
C ILE A 153 -2.41 15.04 -9.52
N GLU A 154 -3.17 14.94 -8.41
CA GLU A 154 -2.66 15.25 -7.08
C GLU A 154 -1.55 14.28 -6.68
N THR A 155 -1.75 12.99 -6.94
CA THR A 155 -0.76 11.94 -6.69
C THR A 155 0.52 12.19 -7.51
N THR A 156 0.40 12.54 -8.79
CA THR A 156 1.55 12.91 -9.64
C THR A 156 2.31 14.12 -9.05
N SER A 157 1.59 15.14 -8.59
CA SER A 157 2.20 16.32 -7.97
C SER A 157 2.94 15.97 -6.68
N TYR A 158 2.36 15.10 -5.85
CA TYR A 158 2.98 14.63 -4.60
C TYR A 158 4.27 13.84 -4.86
N PHE A 159 4.29 12.97 -5.85
CA PHE A 159 5.43 12.12 -6.23
C PHE A 159 6.33 12.70 -7.32
N ARG A 160 6.29 14.00 -7.59
CA ARG A 160 6.99 14.68 -8.70
C ARG A 160 8.49 14.39 -8.83
N ALA A 161 9.15 13.88 -7.79
CA ALA A 161 10.57 13.52 -7.79
C ALA A 161 10.81 12.00 -7.90
N SER A 162 9.74 11.20 -7.99
CA SER A 162 9.78 9.75 -8.15
C SER A 162 9.60 9.35 -9.61
N TYR A 163 9.81 8.06 -9.91
CA TYR A 163 9.42 7.50 -11.20
C TYR A 163 7.91 7.31 -11.22
N ILE A 164 7.24 7.82 -12.26
CA ILE A 164 5.79 7.73 -12.41
C ILE A 164 5.47 7.16 -13.78
N ASP A 165 4.59 6.18 -13.82
CA ASP A 165 3.98 5.65 -15.05
C ASP A 165 2.46 5.82 -14.94
N ILE A 166 1.84 6.35 -15.99
CA ILE A 166 0.41 6.64 -16.03
C ILE A 166 -0.21 5.88 -17.19
N VAL A 167 -1.15 5.01 -16.89
CA VAL A 167 -2.00 4.34 -17.87
C VAL A 167 -3.30 5.13 -18.00
N TYR A 168 -3.64 5.50 -19.22
CA TYR A 168 -4.88 6.24 -19.48
C TYR A 168 -6.08 5.30 -19.50
N GLY A 169 -7.11 5.64 -18.73
CA GLY A 169 -8.25 4.79 -18.42
C GLY A 169 -7.99 4.00 -17.15
N GLY A 170 -8.62 2.82 -17.02
CA GLY A 170 -8.56 2.02 -15.81
C GLY A 170 -9.39 2.61 -14.65
N ASP A 171 -9.43 1.90 -13.55
CA ASP A 171 -10.17 2.25 -12.34
C ASP A 171 -9.34 2.01 -11.08
N HIS A 172 -9.90 2.23 -9.91
CA HIS A 172 -9.19 2.08 -8.61
C HIS A 172 -8.86 0.58 -8.29
#